data_da2a81d8e24c179296e1a99c9d4b275d
#
_entry.id   da2a81d8e24c179296e1a99c9d4b275d
#
_cell.length_a   1.000
_cell.length_b   1.000
_cell.length_c   1.000
_cell.angle_alpha   90.00
_cell.angle_beta   90.00
_cell.angle_gamma   90.00
#
_symmetry.space_group_name_H-M   'P 1'
#
loop_
_entity.id
_entity.type
_entity.pdbx_description
1 polymer ?
#
loop_
_entity_poly.entity_id
_entity_poly.type
_entity_poly.pdbx_seq_one_letter_code
_entity_poly.pdbx_strand_id
1 'polypeptide(L)'
;SVTIKDVAKAANVSVATVSRVLNKKSNVSEEAIQAVNSAVQALGYSPSFLGRDLRKSETRRILAIIASTEQSFYSDVIRGMEVAAFSQGYDVLIATTHDDPNHEMHLLGMLFSRAVDGAVLLGPKLDAATINSLGEKHNIAMCLERLDNCNVLTVTIDNVKAGRDAVNYLIRKGHKKIGL
;
A
#
# COMPACT_ATOMS: atom_id res chain seq x y z
N SER A 1 -23.72 -4.56 16.52
CA SER A 1 -23.10 -5.20 15.34
C SER A 1 -22.91 -6.68 15.65
N VAL A 2 -23.18 -7.54 14.68
CA VAL A 2 -23.00 -8.99 14.79
C VAL A 2 -21.51 -9.31 14.99
N THR A 3 -21.19 -10.19 15.92
CA THR A 3 -19.82 -10.56 16.29
C THR A 3 -19.49 -11.99 15.88
N ILE A 4 -18.21 -12.35 15.88
CA ILE A 4 -17.76 -13.73 15.63
C ILE A 4 -18.34 -14.72 16.67
N LYS A 5 -18.66 -14.24 17.89
CA LYS A 5 -19.31 -15.05 18.93
C LYS A 5 -20.75 -15.40 18.57
N ASP A 6 -21.46 -14.48 17.92
CA ASP A 6 -22.84 -14.73 17.49
C ASP A 6 -22.87 -15.74 16.35
N VAL A 7 -21.90 -15.68 15.41
CA VAL A 7 -21.74 -16.70 14.36
C VAL A 7 -21.43 -18.08 14.98
N ALA A 8 -20.52 -18.13 15.93
CA ALA A 8 -20.15 -19.37 16.61
C ALA A 8 -21.37 -20.04 17.31
N LYS A 9 -22.19 -19.22 17.98
CA LYS A 9 -23.42 -19.63 18.61
C LYS A 9 -24.45 -20.15 17.60
N ALA A 10 -24.66 -19.42 16.50
CA ALA A 10 -25.60 -19.79 15.44
C ALA A 10 -25.19 -21.05 14.70
N ALA A 11 -23.89 -21.26 14.46
CA ALA A 11 -23.33 -22.42 13.79
C ALA A 11 -23.09 -23.62 14.75
N ASN A 12 -23.35 -23.43 16.05
CA ASN A 12 -23.09 -24.44 17.11
C ASN A 12 -21.65 -24.99 17.10
N VAL A 13 -20.67 -24.08 16.90
CA VAL A 13 -19.23 -24.42 16.92
C VAL A 13 -18.43 -23.42 17.78
N SER A 14 -17.17 -23.75 18.04
CA SER A 14 -16.30 -22.84 18.78
C SER A 14 -15.93 -21.60 17.94
N VAL A 15 -15.61 -20.47 18.59
CA VAL A 15 -15.07 -19.27 17.93
C VAL A 15 -13.79 -19.60 17.15
N ALA A 16 -12.97 -20.52 17.66
CA ALA A 16 -11.78 -21.01 16.98
C ALA A 16 -12.11 -21.71 15.66
N THR A 17 -13.19 -22.50 15.63
CA THR A 17 -13.66 -23.18 14.41
C THR A 17 -14.16 -22.17 13.39
N VAL A 18 -14.98 -21.18 13.80
CA VAL A 18 -15.39 -20.08 12.91
C VAL A 18 -14.18 -19.35 12.32
N SER A 19 -13.21 -19.03 13.17
CA SER A 19 -11.98 -18.37 12.71
C SER A 19 -11.19 -19.21 11.71
N ARG A 20 -11.13 -20.55 11.88
CA ARG A 20 -10.45 -21.44 10.91
C ARG A 20 -11.19 -21.50 9.58
N VAL A 21 -12.50 -21.60 9.58
CA VAL A 21 -13.34 -21.60 8.38
C VAL A 21 -13.17 -20.29 7.62
N LEU A 22 -13.31 -19.13 8.27
CA LEU A 22 -13.19 -17.82 7.64
C LEU A 22 -11.78 -17.55 7.07
N ASN A 23 -10.74 -18.14 7.67
CA ASN A 23 -9.36 -18.03 7.19
C ASN A 23 -8.94 -19.19 6.25
N LYS A 24 -9.88 -20.01 5.77
CA LYS A 24 -9.63 -21.14 4.84
C LYS A 24 -8.48 -22.06 5.30
N LYS A 25 -8.37 -22.31 6.61
CA LYS A 25 -7.36 -23.23 7.14
C LYS A 25 -7.80 -24.67 6.95
N SER A 26 -6.88 -25.55 6.56
CA SER A 26 -7.05 -27.00 6.56
C SER A 26 -7.33 -27.52 7.99
N ASN A 27 -8.06 -28.60 8.14
CA ASN A 27 -8.51 -29.25 9.38
C ASN A 27 -9.83 -28.70 9.98
N VAL A 28 -10.82 -28.47 9.14
CA VAL A 28 -12.21 -28.24 9.56
C VAL A 28 -13.09 -29.20 8.75
N SER A 29 -14.05 -29.86 9.40
CA SER A 29 -14.98 -30.75 8.69
C SER A 29 -15.89 -29.99 7.73
N GLU A 30 -16.33 -30.63 6.66
CA GLU A 30 -17.26 -30.03 5.69
C GLU A 30 -18.55 -29.55 6.33
N GLU A 31 -19.08 -30.30 7.29
CA GLU A 31 -20.29 -29.94 8.04
C GLU A 31 -20.10 -28.64 8.83
N ALA A 32 -18.94 -28.46 9.49
CA ALA A 32 -18.63 -27.23 10.20
C ALA A 32 -18.43 -26.03 9.24
N ILE A 33 -17.85 -26.26 8.05
CA ILE A 33 -17.71 -25.22 7.00
C ILE A 33 -19.09 -24.76 6.53
N GLN A 34 -20.01 -25.70 6.25
CA GLN A 34 -21.37 -25.40 5.81
C GLN A 34 -22.17 -24.68 6.90
N ALA A 35 -22.11 -25.14 8.14
CA ALA A 35 -22.79 -24.52 9.28
C ALA A 35 -22.33 -23.07 9.51
N VAL A 36 -21.02 -22.81 9.45
CA VAL A 36 -20.45 -21.47 9.61
C VAL A 36 -20.84 -20.57 8.45
N ASN A 37 -20.75 -21.03 7.21
CA ASN A 37 -21.11 -20.22 6.04
C ASN A 37 -22.61 -19.84 6.05
N SER A 38 -23.50 -20.78 6.42
CA SER A 38 -24.93 -20.53 6.58
C SER A 38 -25.21 -19.51 7.69
N ALA A 39 -24.53 -19.60 8.83
CA ALA A 39 -24.65 -18.65 9.92
C ALA A 39 -24.14 -17.26 9.53
N VAL A 40 -23.03 -17.15 8.80
CA VAL A 40 -22.47 -15.90 8.29
C VAL A 40 -23.48 -15.20 7.37
N GLN A 41 -24.10 -15.93 6.45
CA GLN A 41 -25.11 -15.38 5.53
C GLN A 41 -26.38 -14.95 6.28
N ALA A 42 -26.90 -15.80 7.15
CA ALA A 42 -28.15 -15.54 7.90
C ALA A 42 -28.02 -14.32 8.82
N LEU A 43 -26.86 -14.12 9.42
CA LEU A 43 -26.60 -13.00 10.35
C LEU A 43 -26.07 -11.74 9.65
N GLY A 44 -25.77 -11.81 8.34
CA GLY A 44 -25.09 -10.70 7.62
C GLY A 44 -23.72 -10.36 8.24
N TYR A 45 -23.04 -11.38 8.80
CA TYR A 45 -21.75 -11.15 9.44
C TYR A 45 -20.67 -10.89 8.41
N SER A 46 -20.01 -9.73 8.52
CA SER A 46 -18.79 -9.42 7.78
C SER A 46 -17.60 -9.44 8.75
N PRO A 47 -16.56 -10.25 8.48
CA PRO A 47 -15.37 -10.25 9.32
C PRO A 47 -14.78 -8.85 9.46
N SER A 48 -14.63 -8.35 10.67
CA SER A 48 -13.94 -7.08 10.91
C SER A 48 -12.46 -7.23 10.56
N PHE A 49 -11.98 -6.39 9.63
CA PHE A 49 -10.56 -6.29 9.30
C PHE A 49 -9.73 -5.98 10.55
N LEU A 50 -10.24 -5.11 11.45
CA LEU A 50 -9.56 -4.73 12.70
C LEU A 50 -9.21 -5.91 13.60
N GLY A 51 -10.11 -6.90 13.74
CA GLY A 51 -9.85 -8.09 14.57
C GLY A 51 -8.84 -9.07 13.96
N ARG A 52 -8.65 -9.03 12.63
CA ARG A 52 -7.65 -9.81 11.91
C ARG A 52 -6.30 -9.12 11.98
N ASP A 53 -6.28 -7.83 11.73
CA ASP A 53 -5.08 -6.98 11.66
C ASP A 53 -4.39 -6.93 13.02
N LEU A 54 -5.15 -6.80 14.12
CA LEU A 54 -4.63 -6.87 15.49
C LEU A 54 -3.95 -8.21 15.85
N ARG A 55 -4.42 -9.34 15.28
CA ARG A 55 -3.83 -10.66 15.58
C ARG A 55 -2.62 -10.99 14.74
N LYS A 56 -2.53 -10.42 13.52
CA LYS A 56 -1.42 -10.68 12.58
C LYS A 56 -0.34 -9.63 12.62
N SER A 57 -0.58 -8.48 13.24
CA SER A 57 0.28 -7.27 13.18
C SER A 57 0.56 -6.81 11.74
N GLU A 58 -0.30 -7.18 10.79
CA GLU A 58 -0.22 -6.83 9.37
C GLU A 58 -1.59 -6.37 8.89
N THR A 59 -1.65 -5.25 8.20
CA THR A 59 -2.87 -4.73 7.57
C THR A 59 -3.00 -5.17 6.11
N ARG A 60 -1.88 -5.53 5.49
CA ARG A 60 -1.72 -5.78 4.06
C ARG A 60 -2.14 -4.59 3.21
N ARG A 61 -1.82 -3.40 3.66
CA ARG A 61 -2.05 -2.14 2.96
C ARG A 61 -0.76 -1.37 2.83
N ILE A 62 -0.55 -0.80 1.66
CA ILE A 62 0.56 0.10 1.34
C ILE A 62 -0.06 1.44 0.98
N LEU A 63 0.46 2.53 1.55
CA LEU A 63 0.04 3.89 1.24
C LEU A 63 0.94 4.49 0.17
N ALA A 64 0.39 4.82 -0.99
CA ALA A 64 1.05 5.60 -2.01
C ALA A 64 0.69 7.08 -1.82
N ILE A 65 1.68 7.91 -1.54
CA ILE A 65 1.50 9.35 -1.34
C ILE A 65 2.03 10.08 -2.59
N ILE A 66 1.15 10.85 -3.22
CA ILE A 66 1.42 11.62 -4.44
C ILE A 66 1.06 13.09 -4.23
N ALA A 67 1.64 13.98 -5.04
CA ALA A 67 1.29 15.40 -4.97
C ALA A 67 -0.13 15.66 -5.44
N SER A 68 -0.51 15.11 -6.61
CA SER A 68 -1.82 15.31 -7.24
C SER A 68 -2.17 14.15 -8.16
N THR A 69 -3.46 13.90 -8.35
CA THR A 69 -3.98 12.93 -9.34
C THR A 69 -4.11 13.49 -10.76
N GLU A 70 -3.85 14.77 -10.96
CA GLU A 70 -4.03 15.44 -12.26
C GLU A 70 -2.95 15.06 -13.29
N GLN A 71 -1.80 14.56 -12.82
CA GLN A 71 -0.72 14.15 -13.71
C GLN A 71 -0.88 12.68 -14.11
N SER A 72 -1.12 12.42 -15.39
CA SER A 72 -1.29 11.07 -15.96
C SER A 72 -0.10 10.15 -15.70
N PHE A 73 1.10 10.71 -15.54
CA PHE A 73 2.32 9.97 -15.23
C PHE A 73 2.20 9.12 -13.95
N TYR A 74 1.58 9.65 -12.90
CA TYR A 74 1.37 8.90 -11.67
C TYR A 74 0.48 7.67 -11.86
N SER A 75 -0.46 7.73 -12.81
CA SER A 75 -1.38 6.61 -13.06
C SER A 75 -0.68 5.34 -13.49
N ASP A 76 0.34 5.42 -14.35
CA ASP A 76 1.10 4.25 -14.79
C ASP A 76 1.97 3.67 -13.68
N VAL A 77 2.58 4.52 -12.86
CA VAL A 77 3.38 4.10 -11.69
C VAL A 77 2.48 3.40 -10.68
N ILE A 78 1.34 4.01 -10.32
CA ILE A 78 0.37 3.44 -9.38
C ILE A 78 -0.15 2.11 -9.88
N ARG A 79 -0.51 1.99 -11.16
CA ARG A 79 -0.95 0.73 -11.76
C ARG A 79 0.11 -0.37 -11.61
N GLY A 80 1.39 -0.03 -11.83
CA GLY A 80 2.49 -0.97 -11.62
C GLY A 80 2.59 -1.43 -10.15
N MET A 81 2.43 -0.49 -9.20
CA MET A 81 2.41 -0.79 -7.76
C MET A 81 1.22 -1.68 -7.39
N GLU A 82 0.01 -1.37 -7.88
CA GLU A 82 -1.20 -2.16 -7.61
C GLU A 82 -1.07 -3.60 -8.10
N VAL A 83 -0.57 -3.81 -9.33
CA VAL A 83 -0.36 -5.15 -9.89
C VAL A 83 0.63 -5.95 -9.04
N ALA A 84 1.75 -5.34 -8.65
CA ALA A 84 2.74 -5.98 -7.83
C ALA A 84 2.21 -6.29 -6.40
N ALA A 85 1.55 -5.33 -5.77
CA ALA A 85 0.97 -5.46 -4.45
C ALA A 85 -0.11 -6.55 -4.41
N PHE A 86 -1.04 -6.54 -5.37
CA PHE A 86 -2.11 -7.51 -5.47
C PHE A 86 -1.59 -8.94 -5.58
N SER A 87 -0.53 -9.17 -6.36
CA SER A 87 0.10 -10.50 -6.49
C SER A 87 0.62 -11.05 -5.16
N GLN A 88 0.93 -10.18 -4.19
CA GLN A 88 1.40 -10.50 -2.84
C GLN A 88 0.29 -10.40 -1.78
N GLY A 89 -0.95 -10.14 -2.19
CA GLY A 89 -2.11 -10.00 -1.31
C GLY A 89 -2.12 -8.70 -0.50
N TYR A 90 -1.55 -7.63 -1.08
CA TYR A 90 -1.61 -6.28 -0.54
C TYR A 90 -2.55 -5.40 -1.37
N ASP A 91 -3.20 -4.46 -0.71
CA ASP A 91 -3.96 -3.38 -1.32
C ASP A 91 -3.13 -2.09 -1.32
N VAL A 92 -3.27 -1.25 -2.35
CA VAL A 92 -2.64 0.08 -2.42
C VAL A 92 -3.71 1.14 -2.12
N LEU A 93 -3.45 1.95 -1.08
CA LEU A 93 -4.23 3.14 -0.77
C LEU A 93 -3.51 4.35 -1.37
N ILE A 94 -4.25 5.23 -2.02
CA ILE A 94 -3.69 6.44 -2.65
C ILE A 94 -4.14 7.65 -1.86
N ALA A 95 -3.21 8.54 -1.53
CA ALA A 95 -3.50 9.82 -0.89
C ALA A 95 -2.73 10.95 -1.58
N THR A 96 -3.31 12.13 -1.63
CA THR A 96 -2.73 13.33 -2.25
C THR A 96 -2.34 14.35 -1.19
N THR A 97 -1.18 14.98 -1.38
CA THR A 97 -0.68 16.02 -0.45
C THR A 97 -0.94 17.44 -0.94
N HIS A 98 -1.21 17.62 -2.23
CA HIS A 98 -1.26 18.95 -2.86
C HIS A 98 0.01 19.76 -2.61
N ASP A 99 1.18 19.11 -2.61
CA ASP A 99 2.49 19.70 -2.33
C ASP A 99 2.66 20.30 -0.92
N ASP A 100 1.78 19.96 0.03
CA ASP A 100 1.86 20.42 1.42
C ASP A 100 2.62 19.40 2.30
N PRO A 101 3.81 19.76 2.83
CA PRO A 101 4.59 18.87 3.69
C PRO A 101 3.89 18.55 5.03
N ASN A 102 3.03 19.45 5.55
CA ASN A 102 2.27 19.17 6.77
C ASN A 102 1.20 18.11 6.51
N HIS A 103 0.56 18.16 5.33
CA HIS A 103 -0.40 17.15 4.93
C HIS A 103 0.30 15.81 4.67
N GLU A 104 1.49 15.82 4.06
CA GLU A 104 2.31 14.62 3.88
C GLU A 104 2.64 13.95 5.23
N MET A 105 3.09 14.73 6.21
CA MET A 105 3.35 14.23 7.56
C MET A 105 2.08 13.69 8.24
N HIS A 106 0.95 14.35 8.07
CA HIS A 106 -0.34 13.88 8.59
C HIS A 106 -0.71 12.50 8.00
N LEU A 107 -0.55 12.31 6.69
CA LEU A 107 -0.82 11.04 6.01
C LEU A 107 0.12 9.92 6.49
N LEU A 108 1.40 10.24 6.73
CA LEU A 108 2.36 9.29 7.33
C LEU A 108 1.96 8.87 8.75
N GLY A 109 1.09 9.62 9.42
CA GLY A 109 0.45 9.20 10.68
C GLY A 109 -0.28 7.85 10.57
N MET A 110 -0.68 7.42 9.37
CA MET A 110 -1.26 6.10 9.13
C MET A 110 -0.26 4.95 9.39
N LEU A 111 1.05 5.18 9.19
CA LEU A 111 2.10 4.23 9.61
C LEU A 111 2.19 4.13 11.12
N PHE A 112 2.14 5.26 11.83
CA PHE A 112 2.27 5.32 13.29
C PHE A 112 1.09 4.64 13.99
N SER A 113 -0.11 4.80 13.42
CA SER A 113 -1.34 4.14 13.89
C SER A 113 -1.48 2.70 13.43
N ARG A 114 -0.53 2.18 12.64
CA ARG A 114 -0.58 0.86 12.01
C ARG A 114 -1.83 0.64 11.16
N ALA A 115 -2.32 1.68 10.51
CA ALA A 115 -3.41 1.57 9.54
C ALA A 115 -2.91 1.04 8.18
N VAL A 116 -1.61 1.17 7.92
CA VAL A 116 -0.88 0.62 6.77
C VAL A 116 0.44 0.01 7.22
N ASP A 117 0.97 -0.94 6.46
CA ASP A 117 2.22 -1.66 6.76
C ASP A 117 3.45 -0.94 6.20
N GLY A 118 3.27 -0.06 5.22
CA GLY A 118 4.32 0.71 4.59
C GLY A 118 3.77 1.87 3.78
N ALA A 119 4.66 2.79 3.40
CA ALA A 119 4.34 3.91 2.53
C ALA A 119 5.35 4.04 1.39
N VAL A 120 4.87 4.49 0.23
CA VAL A 120 5.70 4.88 -0.91
C VAL A 120 5.44 6.35 -1.20
N LEU A 121 6.49 7.16 -1.14
CA LEU A 121 6.46 8.59 -1.42
C LEU A 121 6.84 8.84 -2.88
N LEU A 122 5.95 9.45 -3.64
CA LEU A 122 6.16 9.81 -5.05
C LEU A 122 6.34 11.32 -5.15
N GLY A 123 7.58 11.79 -5.12
CA GLY A 123 7.92 13.21 -5.10
C GLY A 123 7.66 13.90 -3.75
N PRO A 124 8.29 13.42 -2.66
CA PRO A 124 8.06 13.97 -1.32
C PRO A 124 8.46 15.44 -1.20
N LYS A 125 7.80 16.14 -0.30
CA LYS A 125 8.13 17.53 0.10
C LYS A 125 8.81 17.61 1.47
N LEU A 126 8.78 16.51 2.22
CA LEU A 126 9.57 16.37 3.44
C LEU A 126 11.06 16.29 3.12
N ASP A 127 11.90 16.80 4.02
CA ASP A 127 13.35 16.74 3.88
C ASP A 127 13.91 15.32 4.14
N ALA A 128 15.14 15.09 3.64
CA ALA A 128 15.80 13.80 3.75
C ALA A 128 16.03 13.37 5.22
N ALA A 129 16.27 14.30 6.12
CA ALA A 129 16.51 13.99 7.53
C ALA A 129 15.24 13.45 8.19
N THR A 130 14.10 14.08 7.92
CA THR A 130 12.79 13.63 8.39
C THR A 130 12.46 12.24 7.83
N ILE A 131 12.61 12.04 6.51
CA ILE A 131 12.32 10.75 5.87
C ILE A 131 13.24 9.64 6.41
N ASN A 132 14.53 9.91 6.62
CA ASN A 132 15.47 8.95 7.21
C ASN A 132 15.04 8.54 8.62
N SER A 133 14.71 9.53 9.48
CA SER A 133 14.26 9.27 10.85
C SER A 133 12.98 8.41 10.90
N LEU A 134 12.08 8.61 9.95
CA LEU A 134 10.87 7.80 9.83
C LEU A 134 11.17 6.41 9.28
N GLY A 135 12.07 6.32 8.30
CA GLY A 135 12.48 5.08 7.66
C GLY A 135 13.23 4.11 8.58
N GLU A 136 13.88 4.61 9.65
CA GLU A 136 14.48 3.77 10.69
C GLU A 136 13.45 2.95 11.48
N LYS A 137 12.21 3.43 11.57
CA LYS A 137 11.16 2.85 12.41
C LYS A 137 10.01 2.26 11.61
N HIS A 138 9.86 2.68 10.36
CA HIS A 138 8.73 2.33 9.50
C HIS A 138 9.19 1.95 8.10
N ASN A 139 8.41 1.13 7.43
CA ASN A 139 8.68 0.74 6.05
C ASN A 139 8.31 1.89 5.10
N ILE A 140 9.29 2.65 4.69
CA ILE A 140 9.14 3.77 3.75
C ILE A 140 10.04 3.52 2.55
N ALA A 141 9.51 3.74 1.36
CA ALA A 141 10.25 3.79 0.12
C ALA A 141 9.93 5.09 -0.62
N MET A 142 10.85 5.52 -1.47
CA MET A 142 10.64 6.64 -2.39
C MET A 142 10.57 6.13 -3.82
N CYS A 143 9.80 6.80 -4.64
CA CYS A 143 9.70 6.52 -6.06
C CYS A 143 9.76 7.83 -6.86
N LEU A 144 10.39 7.78 -8.06
CA LEU A 144 10.55 8.85 -9.04
C LEU A 144 11.66 9.85 -8.72
N GLU A 145 11.67 10.45 -7.56
CA GLU A 145 12.66 11.45 -7.17
C GLU A 145 13.69 10.86 -6.22
N ARG A 146 14.89 11.39 -6.29
CA ARG A 146 15.98 11.08 -5.38
C ARG A 146 16.31 12.33 -4.58
N LEU A 147 16.26 12.21 -3.27
CA LEU A 147 16.76 13.24 -2.36
C LEU A 147 18.19 12.91 -1.96
N ASP A 148 19.07 13.93 -2.03
CA ASP A 148 20.43 13.80 -1.53
C ASP A 148 20.43 13.49 -0.03
N ASN A 149 21.33 12.60 0.39
CA ASN A 149 21.45 12.12 1.77
C ASN A 149 20.22 11.39 2.31
N CYS A 150 19.36 10.88 1.44
CA CYS A 150 18.26 10.03 1.83
C CYS A 150 18.64 8.55 1.72
N ASN A 151 18.45 7.78 2.81
CA ASN A 151 18.91 6.40 2.95
C ASN A 151 17.80 5.37 2.78
N VAL A 152 16.53 5.78 2.60
CA VAL A 152 15.44 4.84 2.36
C VAL A 152 15.53 4.27 0.95
N LEU A 153 14.92 3.08 0.76
CA LEU A 153 14.83 2.48 -0.57
C LEU A 153 14.26 3.49 -1.57
N THR A 154 14.99 3.75 -2.64
CA THR A 154 14.55 4.66 -3.68
C THR A 154 14.56 3.98 -5.04
N VAL A 155 13.43 4.03 -5.75
CA VAL A 155 13.26 3.54 -7.12
C VAL A 155 13.15 4.73 -8.05
N THR A 156 14.14 4.91 -8.93
CA THR A 156 14.18 6.03 -9.87
C THR A 156 14.84 5.61 -11.19
N ILE A 157 14.71 6.46 -12.20
CA ILE A 157 15.43 6.35 -13.47
C ILE A 157 16.50 7.45 -13.54
N ASP A 158 17.58 7.19 -14.28
CA ASP A 158 18.61 8.19 -14.55
C ASP A 158 18.10 9.17 -15.62
N ASN A 159 17.35 10.19 -15.17
CA ASN A 159 16.79 11.23 -16.04
C ASN A 159 17.86 12.07 -16.72
N VAL A 160 19.02 12.29 -16.07
CA VAL A 160 20.15 13.02 -16.65
C VAL A 160 20.73 12.26 -17.83
N LYS A 161 20.93 10.94 -17.65
CA LYS A 161 21.38 10.09 -18.76
C LYS A 161 20.35 10.03 -19.88
N ALA A 162 19.08 9.84 -19.55
CA ALA A 162 17.99 9.79 -20.53
C ALA A 162 17.91 11.07 -21.36
N GLY A 163 17.94 12.25 -20.72
CA GLY A 163 17.97 13.55 -21.41
C GLY A 163 19.19 13.72 -22.30
N ARG A 164 20.36 13.36 -21.80
CA ARG A 164 21.62 13.38 -22.58
C ARG A 164 21.53 12.48 -23.81
N ASP A 165 21.03 11.28 -23.66
CA ASP A 165 20.91 10.31 -24.76
C ASP A 165 19.92 10.81 -25.83
N ALA A 166 18.81 11.44 -25.43
CA ALA A 166 17.85 12.05 -26.34
C ALA A 166 18.48 13.18 -27.17
N VAL A 167 19.16 14.11 -26.51
CA VAL A 167 19.84 15.23 -27.20
C VAL A 167 20.95 14.73 -28.11
N ASN A 168 21.76 13.79 -27.66
CA ASN A 168 22.80 13.18 -28.48
C ASN A 168 22.24 12.46 -29.72
N TYR A 169 21.08 11.84 -29.60
CA TYR A 169 20.40 11.23 -30.74
C TYR A 169 20.06 12.29 -31.80
N LEU A 170 19.47 13.42 -31.40
CA LEU A 170 19.12 14.51 -32.31
C LEU A 170 20.38 15.10 -32.99
N ILE A 171 21.45 15.34 -32.24
CA ILE A 171 22.74 15.84 -32.77
C ILE A 171 23.27 14.87 -33.84
N ARG A 172 23.29 13.57 -33.56
CA ARG A 172 23.75 12.54 -34.54
C ARG A 172 22.89 12.51 -35.82
N LYS A 173 21.61 12.90 -35.71
CA LYS A 173 20.71 13.04 -36.87
C LYS A 173 20.89 14.34 -37.64
N GLY A 174 21.86 15.20 -37.23
CA GLY A 174 22.21 16.41 -37.90
C GLY A 174 21.42 17.66 -37.48
N HIS A 175 20.56 17.54 -36.45
CA HIS A 175 19.84 18.71 -35.92
C HIS A 175 20.82 19.68 -35.24
N LYS A 176 20.79 20.97 -35.64
CA LYS A 176 21.65 22.02 -35.09
C LYS A 176 20.90 22.99 -34.17
N LYS A 177 19.58 23.02 -34.26
CA LYS A 177 18.71 23.84 -33.40
C LYS A 177 17.78 22.93 -32.67
N ILE A 178 18.03 22.74 -31.36
CA ILE A 178 17.29 21.85 -30.47
C ILE A 178 16.70 22.74 -29.38
N GLY A 179 15.39 22.76 -29.26
CA GLY A 179 14.65 23.43 -28.18
C GLY A 179 14.37 22.48 -27.03
N LEU A 180 14.32 23.02 -25.82
CA LEU A 180 13.86 22.36 -24.61
C LEU A 180 12.52 22.97 -24.20
#